data_de3629ddfece3d91af908f14d338dd8a
#
_entry.id   de3629ddfece3d91af908f14d338dd8a
#
_cell.length_a   1.000
_cell.length_b   1.000
_cell.length_c   1.000
_cell.angle_alpha   90.00
_cell.angle_beta   90.00
_cell.angle_gamma   90.00
#
_symmetry.space_group_name_H-M   'P 1'
#
loop_
_entity.id
_entity.type
_entity.pdbx_description
1 polymer ?
#
loop_
_entity_poly.entity_id
_entity_poly.type
_entity_poly.pdbx_seq_one_letter_code
_entity_poly.pdbx_strand_id
1 'polypeptide(L)'
;MKINSKEARTIFDTNNYVVFRNYATPPGASLFNKAFSWRDDVNNSEDGKSLASMRMLPEYFFENENVSNFINECSNFYGVKTTPLIIEGQIDGEGTTKHSDESDVIHWQCMGKSEWTMYDNPTEGSETKFMLNAGDVVWFKKGKDHSVQNLQPKFSIIFMSNNILKDFLTRQYAAAGREFI
;
A
#
# COMPACT_ATOMS: atom_id res chain seq x y z
N MET A 1 -18.55 -3.34 -6.53
CA MET A 1 -17.69 -4.00 -7.56
C MET A 1 -16.65 -4.83 -6.83
N LYS A 2 -16.36 -6.06 -7.29
CA LYS A 2 -15.31 -6.91 -6.72
C LYS A 2 -14.01 -6.81 -7.51
N ILE A 3 -12.87 -6.99 -6.84
CA ILE A 3 -11.54 -6.87 -7.46
C ILE A 3 -11.35 -7.85 -8.63
N ASN A 4 -11.93 -9.04 -8.54
CA ASN A 4 -11.87 -10.08 -9.57
C ASN A 4 -13.00 -9.99 -10.61
N SER A 5 -13.81 -8.92 -10.61
CA SER A 5 -14.91 -8.76 -11.56
C SER A 5 -14.40 -8.33 -12.93
N LYS A 6 -15.15 -8.72 -13.98
CA LYS A 6 -14.89 -8.29 -15.36
C LYS A 6 -14.93 -6.75 -15.48
N GLU A 7 -15.84 -6.11 -14.76
CA GLU A 7 -15.97 -4.65 -14.71
C GLU A 7 -14.69 -4.00 -14.16
N ALA A 8 -14.18 -4.48 -13.01
CA ALA A 8 -12.93 -3.97 -12.43
C ALA A 8 -11.75 -4.13 -13.39
N ARG A 9 -11.65 -5.28 -14.06
CA ARG A 9 -10.62 -5.53 -15.06
C ARG A 9 -10.74 -4.56 -16.24
N THR A 10 -11.94 -4.32 -16.75
CA THR A 10 -12.15 -3.38 -17.86
C THR A 10 -11.70 -1.96 -17.48
N ILE A 11 -12.06 -1.48 -16.27
CA ILE A 11 -11.63 -0.16 -15.79
C ILE A 11 -10.11 -0.12 -15.64
N PHE A 12 -9.51 -1.17 -15.04
CA PHE A 12 -8.06 -1.28 -14.86
C PHE A 12 -7.30 -1.25 -16.18
N ASP A 13 -7.76 -2.00 -17.19
CA ASP A 13 -7.11 -2.06 -18.49
C ASP A 13 -7.23 -0.74 -19.27
N THR A 14 -8.28 0.05 -18.98
CA THR A 14 -8.52 1.35 -19.61
C THR A 14 -7.73 2.48 -18.95
N ASN A 15 -7.77 2.55 -17.61
CA ASN A 15 -7.24 3.67 -16.84
C ASN A 15 -5.88 3.37 -16.19
N ASN A 16 -5.44 2.10 -16.23
CA ASN A 16 -4.28 1.58 -15.50
C ASN A 16 -4.43 1.65 -13.96
N TYR A 17 -5.61 1.94 -13.46
CA TYR A 17 -5.98 1.84 -12.04
C TYR A 17 -7.49 1.76 -11.86
N VAL A 18 -7.91 1.29 -10.67
CA VAL A 18 -9.31 1.27 -10.24
C VAL A 18 -9.38 1.52 -8.74
N VAL A 19 -10.39 2.31 -8.31
CA VAL A 19 -10.65 2.60 -6.90
C VAL A 19 -11.93 1.90 -6.46
N PHE A 20 -11.83 1.13 -5.39
CA PHE A 20 -12.94 0.43 -4.75
C PHE A 20 -13.29 1.14 -3.45
N ARG A 21 -14.54 1.60 -3.31
CA ARG A 21 -15.00 2.32 -2.12
C ARG A 21 -15.58 1.36 -1.10
N ASN A 22 -15.22 1.53 0.19
CA ASN A 22 -15.68 0.68 1.29
C ASN A 22 -15.58 -0.82 0.96
N TYR A 23 -14.44 -1.22 0.39
CA TYR A 23 -14.26 -2.55 -0.16
C TYR A 23 -14.02 -3.61 0.91
N ALA A 24 -13.15 -3.32 1.85
CA ALA A 24 -12.76 -4.24 2.90
C ALA A 24 -12.90 -3.59 4.28
N THR A 25 -13.41 -4.34 5.24
CA THR A 25 -13.50 -3.88 6.63
C THR A 25 -12.10 -3.82 7.24
N PRO A 26 -11.62 -2.64 7.66
CA PRO A 26 -10.29 -2.51 8.25
C PRO A 26 -10.16 -3.36 9.52
N PRO A 27 -8.96 -3.84 9.84
CA PRO A 27 -8.69 -4.43 11.13
C PRO A 27 -8.89 -3.41 12.26
N GLY A 28 -9.26 -3.89 13.44
CA GLY A 28 -9.56 -3.02 14.59
C GLY A 28 -8.35 -2.21 15.08
N ALA A 29 -8.62 -1.09 15.75
CA ALA A 29 -7.61 -0.16 16.24
C ALA A 29 -6.54 -0.80 17.15
N SER A 30 -6.85 -1.88 17.85
CA SER A 30 -5.91 -2.60 18.70
C SER A 30 -4.71 -3.17 17.94
N LEU A 31 -4.91 -3.63 16.69
CA LEU A 31 -3.83 -4.11 15.83
C LEU A 31 -2.92 -2.97 15.38
N PHE A 32 -3.49 -1.81 15.08
CA PHE A 32 -2.71 -0.63 14.71
C PHE A 32 -1.89 -0.10 15.88
N ASN A 33 -2.46 -0.02 17.08
CA ASN A 33 -1.74 0.43 18.27
C ASN A 33 -0.52 -0.46 18.54
N LYS A 34 -0.67 -1.78 18.35
CA LYS A 34 0.44 -2.72 18.47
C LYS A 34 1.50 -2.51 17.39
N ALA A 35 1.10 -2.19 16.16
CA ALA A 35 2.02 -1.86 15.08
C ALA A 35 2.76 -0.54 15.31
N PHE A 36 2.06 0.49 15.80
CA PHE A 36 2.68 1.79 16.11
C PHE A 36 3.67 1.75 17.27
N SER A 37 3.50 0.87 18.24
CA SER A 37 4.47 0.73 19.35
C SER A 37 5.86 0.23 18.90
N TRP A 38 5.97 -0.30 17.69
CA TRP A 38 7.24 -0.74 17.07
C TRP A 38 8.03 0.40 16.41
N ARG A 39 7.49 1.59 16.43
CA ARG A 39 7.99 2.74 15.67
C ARG A 39 9.32 3.27 16.14
N ASP A 40 9.64 3.10 17.42
CA ASP A 40 10.83 3.67 18.03
C ASP A 40 12.13 3.03 17.52
N ASP A 41 12.05 1.83 16.94
CA ASP A 41 13.23 1.10 16.47
C ASP A 41 13.64 1.40 15.00
N VAL A 42 12.78 2.02 14.18
CA VAL A 42 13.01 2.18 12.74
C VAL A 42 13.26 3.63 12.30
N ASN A 43 13.02 4.61 13.18
CA ASN A 43 13.08 6.04 12.84
C ASN A 43 14.49 6.66 12.81
N ASN A 44 15.55 5.88 12.74
CA ASN A 44 16.91 6.38 12.56
C ASN A 44 17.38 6.36 11.10
N SER A 45 16.53 6.76 10.14
CA SER A 45 17.07 7.16 8.84
C SER A 45 17.60 8.60 8.99
N GLU A 46 18.90 8.78 8.77
CA GLU A 46 19.63 10.04 8.93
C GLU A 46 19.06 11.22 8.12
N ASP A 47 18.13 10.99 7.22
CA ASP A 47 17.59 11.99 6.31
C ASP A 47 16.36 12.75 6.82
N GLY A 48 15.74 12.34 7.92
CA GLY A 48 14.60 13.05 8.55
C GLY A 48 13.39 13.31 7.61
N LYS A 49 13.39 12.75 6.40
CA LYS A 49 12.43 13.06 5.32
C LYS A 49 11.61 11.87 4.82
N SER A 50 11.90 10.65 5.20
CA SER A 50 11.06 9.52 4.83
C SER A 50 9.93 9.34 5.82
N LEU A 51 8.79 9.89 5.51
CA LEU A 51 7.61 10.02 6.36
C LEU A 51 6.66 8.83 6.23
N ALA A 52 7.01 7.85 5.42
CA ALA A 52 6.34 6.57 5.34
C ALA A 52 7.34 5.45 5.68
N SER A 53 7.05 4.66 6.69
CA SER A 53 7.76 3.43 6.96
C SER A 53 7.07 2.26 6.27
N MET A 54 7.85 1.42 5.57
CA MET A 54 7.37 0.20 4.92
C MET A 54 8.04 -1.01 5.55
N ARG A 55 7.25 -2.01 5.92
CA ARG A 55 7.76 -3.26 6.49
C ARG A 55 6.85 -4.45 6.16
N MET A 56 7.36 -5.64 6.39
CA MET A 56 6.54 -6.84 6.30
C MET A 56 5.36 -6.77 7.27
N LEU A 57 4.22 -7.30 6.84
CA LEU A 57 3.05 -7.43 7.71
C LEU A 57 3.38 -8.41 8.85
N PRO A 58 3.31 -7.97 10.12
CA PRO A 58 3.58 -8.85 11.26
C PRO A 58 2.61 -10.03 11.33
N GLU A 59 3.09 -11.18 11.80
CA GLU A 59 2.32 -12.44 11.84
C GLU A 59 0.99 -12.30 12.58
N TYR A 60 0.93 -11.53 13.65
CA TYR A 60 -0.29 -11.37 14.43
C TYR A 60 -1.45 -10.68 13.66
N PHE A 61 -1.17 -10.04 12.52
CA PHE A 61 -2.22 -9.54 11.63
C PHE A 61 -2.96 -10.68 10.92
N PHE A 62 -2.31 -11.81 10.68
CA PHE A 62 -2.94 -12.95 10.01
C PHE A 62 -3.99 -13.66 10.89
N GLU A 63 -3.99 -13.41 12.20
CA GLU A 63 -5.01 -13.87 13.12
C GLU A 63 -6.32 -13.08 12.99
N ASN A 64 -6.27 -11.90 12.39
CA ASN A 64 -7.45 -11.09 12.13
C ASN A 64 -8.18 -11.59 10.88
N GLU A 65 -9.45 -11.97 11.01
CA GLU A 65 -10.24 -12.54 9.92
C GLU A 65 -10.36 -11.60 8.71
N ASN A 66 -10.56 -10.30 8.91
CA ASN A 66 -10.66 -9.35 7.81
C ASN A 66 -9.35 -9.27 7.02
N VAL A 67 -8.22 -9.30 7.71
CA VAL A 67 -6.89 -9.27 7.08
C VAL A 67 -6.63 -10.56 6.33
N SER A 68 -6.82 -11.72 6.96
CA SER A 68 -6.56 -13.01 6.33
C SER A 68 -7.47 -13.25 5.12
N ASN A 69 -8.75 -12.86 5.20
CA ASN A 69 -9.68 -12.96 4.08
C ASN A 69 -9.21 -12.09 2.89
N PHE A 70 -8.78 -10.85 3.15
CA PHE A 70 -8.30 -9.97 2.09
C PHE A 70 -6.97 -10.43 1.49
N ILE A 71 -6.05 -10.96 2.30
CA ILE A 71 -4.80 -11.60 1.82
C ILE A 71 -5.11 -12.76 0.87
N ASN A 72 -6.05 -13.63 1.27
CA ASN A 72 -6.47 -14.76 0.44
C ASN A 72 -7.12 -14.30 -0.87
N GLU A 73 -7.95 -13.26 -0.82
CA GLU A 73 -8.56 -12.68 -2.03
C GLU A 73 -7.50 -12.14 -2.99
N CYS A 74 -6.53 -11.38 -2.50
CA CYS A 74 -5.43 -10.85 -3.31
C CYS A 74 -4.55 -11.96 -3.89
N SER A 75 -4.23 -12.99 -3.08
CA SER A 75 -3.44 -14.14 -3.53
C SER A 75 -4.15 -14.93 -4.63
N ASN A 76 -5.45 -15.16 -4.46
CA ASN A 76 -6.27 -15.82 -5.47
C ASN A 76 -6.40 -14.98 -6.76
N PHE A 77 -6.51 -13.66 -6.61
CA PHE A 77 -6.60 -12.76 -7.75
C PHE A 77 -5.32 -12.76 -8.60
N TYR A 78 -4.16 -12.70 -7.96
CA TYR A 78 -2.88 -12.77 -8.66
C TYR A 78 -2.48 -14.20 -9.08
N GLY A 79 -3.13 -15.23 -8.54
CA GLY A 79 -2.75 -16.64 -8.79
C GLY A 79 -1.43 -17.04 -8.14
N VAL A 80 -0.93 -16.24 -7.21
CA VAL A 80 0.33 -16.47 -6.48
C VAL A 80 0.18 -16.08 -5.02
N LYS A 81 0.98 -16.69 -4.15
CA LYS A 81 1.04 -16.27 -2.76
C LYS A 81 1.62 -14.86 -2.68
N THR A 82 0.81 -13.88 -2.31
CA THR A 82 1.28 -12.51 -2.10
C THR A 82 1.96 -12.37 -0.75
N THR A 83 2.94 -11.48 -0.68
CA THR A 83 3.59 -11.11 0.56
C THR A 83 3.11 -9.70 0.94
N PRO A 84 2.18 -9.58 1.91
CA PRO A 84 1.64 -8.28 2.27
C PRO A 84 2.66 -7.47 3.05
N LEU A 85 2.65 -6.17 2.78
CA LEU A 85 3.42 -5.17 3.51
C LEU A 85 2.50 -4.20 4.20
N ILE A 86 3.01 -3.54 5.20
CA ILE A 86 2.40 -2.35 5.77
C ILE A 86 3.18 -1.10 5.38
N ILE A 87 2.43 -0.03 5.13
CA ILE A 87 2.94 1.32 4.98
C ILE A 87 2.29 2.17 6.05
N GLU A 88 3.11 2.78 6.88
CA GLU A 88 2.71 3.77 7.87
C GLU A 88 3.11 5.16 7.37
N GLY A 89 2.23 6.14 7.55
CA GLY A 89 2.49 7.52 7.19
C GLY A 89 1.93 8.49 8.22
N GLN A 90 2.60 9.62 8.40
CA GLN A 90 2.18 10.69 9.31
C GLN A 90 1.62 11.89 8.56
N ILE A 91 0.88 12.78 9.28
CA ILE A 91 0.30 13.99 8.72
C ILE A 91 1.37 14.97 8.23
N ASP A 92 2.46 15.10 8.98
CA ASP A 92 3.48 16.13 8.75
C ASP A 92 4.41 15.80 7.57
N GLY A 93 4.05 14.82 6.77
CA GLY A 93 4.80 14.32 5.65
C GLY A 93 4.04 14.29 4.34
N GLU A 94 4.78 14.61 3.31
CA GLU A 94 4.37 14.39 1.93
C GLU A 94 4.36 12.90 1.62
N GLY A 95 3.52 12.08 2.15
CA GLY A 95 3.43 10.64 1.89
C GLY A 95 4.53 10.06 0.98
N THR A 96 4.27 9.98 -0.31
CA THR A 96 5.29 9.63 -1.32
C THR A 96 5.27 10.64 -2.46
N THR A 97 6.45 11.07 -2.90
CA THR A 97 6.60 11.89 -4.11
C THR A 97 6.21 11.09 -5.36
N LYS A 98 6.10 11.76 -6.51
CA LYS A 98 5.79 11.11 -7.79
C LYS A 98 6.80 10.00 -8.09
N HIS A 99 6.28 8.79 -8.26
CA HIS A 99 7.02 7.58 -8.63
C HIS A 99 6.11 6.58 -9.31
N SER A 100 6.68 5.49 -9.78
CA SER A 100 5.95 4.31 -10.27
C SER A 100 6.53 3.04 -9.66
N ASP A 101 5.68 2.04 -9.47
CA ASP A 101 6.10 0.73 -8.96
C ASP A 101 6.45 -0.24 -10.08
N GLU A 102 7.33 -1.19 -9.80
CA GLU A 102 7.74 -2.22 -10.74
C GLU A 102 6.81 -3.44 -10.78
N SER A 103 5.69 -3.39 -10.09
CA SER A 103 4.65 -4.42 -10.08
C SER A 103 3.27 -3.81 -10.05
N ASP A 104 2.25 -4.60 -10.40
CA ASP A 104 0.87 -4.25 -10.07
C ASP A 104 0.71 -4.24 -8.55
N VAL A 105 0.02 -3.25 -8.02
CA VAL A 105 -0.17 -3.06 -6.58
C VAL A 105 -1.64 -2.97 -6.23
N ILE A 106 -2.05 -3.70 -5.19
CA ILE A 106 -3.30 -3.49 -4.49
C ILE A 106 -2.97 -2.82 -3.16
N HIS A 107 -3.47 -1.62 -2.94
CA HIS A 107 -3.26 -0.83 -1.74
C HIS A 107 -4.58 -0.68 -0.97
N TRP A 108 -4.64 -1.24 0.22
CA TRP A 108 -5.78 -1.15 1.13
C TRP A 108 -5.51 -0.11 2.21
N GLN A 109 -6.27 0.98 2.20
CA GLN A 109 -6.25 2.00 3.25
C GLN A 109 -6.98 1.46 4.48
N CYS A 110 -6.24 1.14 5.54
CA CYS A 110 -6.81 0.55 6.74
C CYS A 110 -7.14 1.57 7.83
N MET A 111 -6.43 2.69 7.86
CA MET A 111 -6.65 3.79 8.81
C MET A 111 -6.29 5.12 8.18
N GLY A 112 -6.93 6.20 8.65
CA GLY A 112 -6.64 7.57 8.24
C GLY A 112 -7.18 7.91 6.86
N LYS A 113 -6.63 8.97 6.28
CA LYS A 113 -7.05 9.55 5.02
C LYS A 113 -5.84 10.01 4.22
N SER A 114 -5.84 9.71 2.91
CA SER A 114 -4.80 10.16 1.99
C SER A 114 -5.38 10.67 0.68
N GLU A 115 -4.75 11.68 0.09
CA GLU A 115 -5.00 12.12 -1.27
C GLU A 115 -4.02 11.42 -2.20
N TRP A 116 -4.54 10.85 -3.26
CA TRP A 116 -3.78 10.19 -4.32
C TRP A 116 -3.87 11.00 -5.60
N THR A 117 -2.74 11.15 -6.27
CA THR A 117 -2.67 11.72 -7.61
C THR A 117 -2.14 10.65 -8.56
N MET A 118 -2.94 10.28 -9.56
CA MET A 118 -2.54 9.42 -10.68
C MET A 118 -2.21 10.30 -11.88
N TYR A 119 -1.05 10.08 -12.49
CA TYR A 119 -0.59 10.85 -13.64
C TYR A 119 -0.87 10.05 -14.92
N ASP A 120 -1.76 10.54 -15.77
CA ASP A 120 -2.21 9.83 -16.97
C ASP A 120 -1.24 9.98 -18.14
N ASN A 121 -0.45 11.04 -18.15
CA ASN A 121 0.60 11.27 -19.15
C ASN A 121 1.80 11.98 -18.49
N PRO A 122 3.04 11.72 -18.91
CA PRO A 122 4.20 12.50 -18.47
C PRO A 122 4.12 14.00 -18.81
N THR A 123 3.24 14.41 -19.74
CA THR A 123 2.97 15.82 -20.04
C THR A 123 2.11 16.46 -18.96
N GLU A 124 2.52 17.62 -18.46
CA GLU A 124 1.82 18.39 -17.43
C GLU A 124 0.33 18.60 -17.75
N GLY A 125 -0.52 18.38 -16.75
CA GLY A 125 -1.94 18.72 -16.79
C GLY A 125 -2.92 17.57 -16.94
N SER A 126 -2.47 16.31 -17.05
CA SER A 126 -3.37 15.15 -17.08
C SER A 126 -3.19 14.30 -15.83
N GLU A 127 -3.69 14.82 -14.71
CA GLU A 127 -3.67 14.13 -13.43
C GLU A 127 -5.09 13.92 -12.90
N THR A 128 -5.33 12.78 -12.27
CA THR A 128 -6.56 12.49 -11.57
C THR A 128 -6.30 12.41 -10.08
N LYS A 129 -7.00 13.23 -9.29
CA LYS A 129 -6.91 13.22 -7.83
C LYS A 129 -8.12 12.55 -7.22
N PHE A 130 -7.87 11.75 -6.19
CA PHE A 130 -8.93 11.16 -5.39
C PHE A 130 -8.47 10.90 -3.96
N MET A 131 -9.44 10.79 -3.07
CA MET A 131 -9.21 10.48 -1.66
C MET A 131 -9.34 8.99 -1.42
N LEU A 132 -8.49 8.40 -0.57
CA LEU A 132 -8.76 7.14 0.08
C LEU A 132 -9.06 7.36 1.55
N ASN A 133 -10.13 6.72 2.02
CA ASN A 133 -10.51 6.63 3.42
C ASN A 133 -10.31 5.19 3.90
N ALA A 134 -10.36 4.98 5.21
CA ALA A 134 -10.30 3.63 5.78
C ALA A 134 -11.38 2.73 5.16
N GLY A 135 -10.98 1.55 4.68
CA GLY A 135 -11.83 0.60 3.96
C GLY A 135 -11.75 0.70 2.43
N ASP A 136 -11.24 1.79 1.89
CA ASP A 136 -11.05 1.93 0.45
C ASP A 136 -9.82 1.15 -0.02
N VAL A 137 -9.87 0.69 -1.27
CA VAL A 137 -8.79 -0.02 -1.94
C VAL A 137 -8.51 0.65 -3.27
N VAL A 138 -7.25 0.81 -3.63
CA VAL A 138 -6.85 1.13 -4.99
C VAL A 138 -5.98 0.01 -5.56
N TRP A 139 -6.29 -0.41 -6.78
CA TRP A 139 -5.48 -1.32 -7.57
C TRP A 139 -4.92 -0.54 -8.75
N PHE A 140 -3.60 -0.55 -8.92
CA PHE A 140 -2.94 0.15 -10.00
C PHE A 140 -1.85 -0.71 -10.65
N LYS A 141 -1.61 -0.42 -11.92
CA LYS A 141 -0.75 -1.20 -12.79
C LYS A 141 0.72 -0.82 -12.59
N LYS A 142 1.59 -1.79 -12.78
CA LYS A 142 3.03 -1.58 -12.96
C LYS A 142 3.31 -0.38 -13.88
N GLY A 143 4.21 0.49 -13.46
CA GLY A 143 4.62 1.66 -14.23
C GLY A 143 3.62 2.82 -14.23
N LYS A 144 2.48 2.72 -13.50
CA LYS A 144 1.57 3.85 -13.34
C LYS A 144 2.17 4.87 -12.38
N ASP A 145 2.49 6.05 -12.89
CA ASP A 145 2.98 7.16 -12.08
C ASP A 145 1.91 7.63 -11.09
N HIS A 146 2.31 7.76 -9.84
CA HIS A 146 1.43 8.25 -8.78
C HIS A 146 2.21 8.97 -7.68
N SER A 147 1.49 9.74 -6.86
CA SER A 147 1.97 10.31 -5.60
C SER A 147 0.88 10.24 -4.54
N VAL A 148 1.28 10.28 -3.29
CA VAL A 148 0.37 10.17 -2.15
C VAL A 148 0.69 11.25 -1.13
N GLN A 149 -0.33 12.00 -0.70
CA GLN A 149 -0.24 12.94 0.41
C GLN A 149 -1.07 12.42 1.59
N ASN A 150 -0.47 12.30 2.75
CA ASN A 150 -1.18 11.91 3.96
C ASN A 150 -1.90 13.11 4.54
N LEU A 151 -3.21 13.01 4.72
CA LEU A 151 -4.05 14.05 5.34
C LEU A 151 -4.36 13.74 6.80
N GLN A 152 -4.10 12.52 7.22
CA GLN A 152 -4.22 12.01 8.58
C GLN A 152 -3.15 10.93 8.78
N PRO A 153 -2.76 10.61 10.03
CA PRO A 153 -1.96 9.43 10.29
C PRO A 153 -2.60 8.23 9.62
N LYS A 154 -1.82 7.54 8.78
CA LYS A 154 -2.33 6.50 7.92
C LYS A 154 -1.67 5.15 8.23
N PHE A 155 -2.44 4.10 8.04
CA PHE A 155 -1.97 2.74 8.01
C PHE A 155 -2.58 2.03 6.80
N SER A 156 -1.75 1.40 6.00
CA SER A 156 -2.17 0.71 4.79
C SER A 156 -1.51 -0.65 4.68
N ILE A 157 -2.23 -1.61 4.10
CA ILE A 157 -1.67 -2.91 3.72
C ILE A 157 -1.58 -2.94 2.20
N ILE A 158 -0.42 -3.32 1.68
CA ILE A 158 -0.20 -3.41 0.24
C ILE A 158 0.14 -4.83 -0.19
N PHE A 159 -0.27 -5.16 -1.40
CA PHE A 159 -0.02 -6.44 -2.05
C PHE A 159 0.59 -6.17 -3.42
N MET A 160 1.68 -6.83 -3.72
CA MET A 160 2.38 -6.71 -5.00
C MET A 160 2.31 -8.03 -5.76
N SER A 161 2.19 -7.95 -7.08
CA SER A 161 1.93 -9.10 -7.95
C SER A 161 3.14 -10.02 -8.19
N ASN A 162 4.30 -9.70 -7.64
CA ASN A 162 5.52 -10.48 -7.86
C ASN A 162 6.48 -10.48 -6.66
N ASN A 163 7.52 -11.33 -6.75
CA ASN A 163 8.55 -11.48 -5.72
C ASN A 163 9.56 -10.32 -5.66
N ILE A 164 9.44 -9.29 -6.50
CA ILE A 164 10.34 -8.11 -6.51
C ILE A 164 10.43 -7.49 -5.12
N LEU A 165 9.35 -7.59 -4.37
CA LEU A 165 9.28 -7.10 -3.01
C LEU A 165 10.28 -7.77 -2.07
N LYS A 166 10.42 -9.10 -2.16
CA LYS A 166 11.41 -9.82 -1.37
C LYS A 166 12.82 -9.29 -1.66
N ASP A 167 13.14 -9.09 -2.94
CA ASP A 167 14.44 -8.59 -3.37
C ASP A 167 14.64 -7.12 -2.96
N PHE A 168 13.59 -6.31 -3.02
CA PHE A 168 13.63 -4.91 -2.55
C PHE A 168 13.88 -4.84 -1.05
N LEU A 169 13.11 -5.58 -0.25
CA LEU A 169 13.27 -5.61 1.20
C LEU A 169 14.61 -6.21 1.61
N THR A 170 15.04 -7.28 0.95
CA THR A 170 16.36 -7.86 1.19
C THR A 170 17.46 -6.82 1.00
N ARG A 171 17.37 -6.01 -0.06
CA ARG A 171 18.31 -4.90 -0.31
C ARG A 171 18.21 -3.80 0.74
N GLN A 172 17.00 -3.41 1.14
CA GLN A 172 16.79 -2.38 2.17
C GLN A 172 17.30 -2.83 3.53
N TYR A 173 17.03 -4.07 3.93
CA TYR A 173 17.53 -4.63 5.18
C TYR A 173 19.06 -4.81 5.16
N ALA A 174 19.62 -5.25 4.04
CA ALA A 174 21.07 -5.36 3.88
C ALA A 174 21.76 -3.99 3.95
N ALA A 175 21.18 -2.95 3.34
CA ALA A 175 21.69 -1.58 3.43
C ALA A 175 21.63 -1.02 4.86
N ALA A 176 20.69 -1.50 5.68
CA ALA A 176 20.57 -1.16 7.10
C ALA A 176 21.42 -2.09 8.01
N GLY A 177 22.25 -2.99 7.45
CA GLY A 177 23.06 -3.95 8.22
C GLY A 177 22.25 -5.03 8.91
N ARG A 178 21.02 -5.33 8.42
CA ARG A 178 20.10 -6.32 8.98
C ARG A 178 19.86 -7.46 7.98
N GLU A 179 19.61 -8.66 8.48
CA GLU A 179 19.15 -9.76 7.64
C GLU A 179 17.62 -9.69 7.48
N PHE A 180 17.17 -9.91 6.24
CA PHE A 180 15.76 -10.13 5.94
C PHE A 180 15.45 -11.62 6.15
N ILE A 181 14.67 -11.93 7.15
CA ILE A 181 14.25 -13.30 7.51
C ILE A 181 12.87 -13.57 6.92
#